data_59c754c46fe8b8eb2ba6da0bc41e6924
#
_entry.id   59c754c46fe8b8eb2ba6da0bc41e6924
#
_cell.length_a   1.000
_cell.length_b   1.000
_cell.length_c   1.000
_cell.angle_alpha   90.00
_cell.angle_beta   90.00
_cell.angle_gamma   90.00
#
_symmetry.space_group_name_H-M   'P 1'
#
loop_
_entity.id
_entity.type
_entity.pdbx_description
1 polymer ?
#
loop_
_entity_poly.entity_id
_entity_poly.type
_entity_poly.pdbx_seq_one_letter_code
_entity_poly.pdbx_strand_id
1 'polypeptide(L)'
;MTRAGCAVVAFIAFLGFGIDAGAQSQAANMSFFVTSVGSGKGADFGGLEGADKHCQALATAAGAGSRTWHAYLSTQGAQAVNARDRIGNGPWQNAKGVVIAKDVTELHATNNLNKQTAVTEKGE
;
A
#
# COMPACT_ATOMS: atom_id res chain seq x y z
N MET A 1 -45.89 33.37 11.20
CA MET A 1 -45.22 33.48 11.14
C MET A 1 -44.25 32.85 10.95
N THR A 2 -43.61 32.42 10.45
CA THR A 2 -42.73 31.96 10.24
C THR A 2 -42.12 31.16 9.82
N ARG A 3 -41.57 30.78 9.32
CA ARG A 3 -40.89 30.22 8.97
C ARG A 3 -40.16 29.58 8.48
N ALA A 4 -39.71 29.29 8.06
CA ALA A 4 -39.07 28.85 7.76
C ALA A 4 -38.29 28.24 7.16
N GLY A 5 -37.98 27.57 6.92
CA GLY A 5 -37.42 26.98 6.29
C GLY A 5 -36.28 26.64 5.89
N CYS A 6 -35.82 26.29 5.52
CA CYS A 6 -34.75 26.23 5.01
C CYS A 6 -33.95 25.25 5.08
N ALA A 7 -33.76 24.66 5.28
CA ALA A 7 -32.94 23.86 5.48
C ALA A 7 -32.56 22.97 4.57
N VAL A 8 -32.91 22.80 3.70
CA VAL A 8 -32.66 22.02 2.84
C VAL A 8 -31.47 21.77 2.37
N VAL A 9 -30.69 22.50 2.40
CA VAL A 9 -29.60 22.45 1.77
C VAL A 9 -28.72 21.51 2.16
N ALA A 10 -28.74 21.06 3.20
CA ALA A 10 -27.75 20.41 3.58
C ALA A 10 -27.51 19.17 3.03
N PHE A 11 -28.23 18.71 2.36
CA PHE A 11 -28.05 17.54 1.97
C PHE A 11 -27.22 17.17 1.03
N ILE A 12 -26.95 17.77 0.20
CA ILE A 12 -26.18 17.49 -0.80
C ILE A 12 -24.90 17.03 -0.47
N ALA A 13 -24.32 17.45 0.47
CA ALA A 13 -23.01 17.24 0.69
C ALA A 13 -22.74 15.86 1.02
N PHE A 14 -23.56 15.12 1.41
CA PHE A 14 -23.27 13.96 1.82
C PHE A 14 -23.07 12.98 0.89
N LEU A 15 -23.50 13.08 -0.26
CA LEU A 15 -23.37 12.09 -1.12
C LEU A 15 -22.04 11.76 -1.51
N GLY A 16 -21.19 12.63 -1.44
CA GLY A 16 -19.90 12.41 -1.94
C GLY A 16 -19.01 11.62 -1.07
N PHE A 17 -19.28 11.62 0.17
CA PHE A 17 -18.37 11.06 1.01
C PHE A 17 -18.47 9.58 1.10
N GLY A 18 -19.50 9.01 0.79
CA GLY A 18 -19.63 7.60 0.91
C GLY A 18 -18.75 6.80 -0.02
N ILE A 19 -18.37 7.41 -1.13
CA ILE A 19 -17.61 6.71 -2.10
C ILE A 19 -16.17 6.62 -1.69
N ASP A 20 -15.69 7.63 -1.08
CA ASP A 20 -14.29 7.65 -0.71
C ASP A 20 -13.97 6.72 0.44
N ALA A 21 -14.90 6.46 1.29
CA ALA A 21 -14.68 5.58 2.42
C ALA A 21 -14.39 4.14 1.99
N GLY A 22 -14.97 3.68 0.89
CA GLY A 22 -14.69 2.36 0.41
C GLY A 22 -13.28 2.21 -0.15
N ALA A 23 -12.83 3.20 -0.90
CA ALA A 23 -11.49 3.17 -1.45
C ALA A 23 -10.43 3.26 -0.36
N GLN A 24 -10.65 4.06 0.64
CA GLN A 24 -9.73 4.18 1.75
C GLN A 24 -9.69 2.89 2.57
N SER A 25 -10.78 2.18 2.68
CA SER A 25 -10.81 0.94 3.40
C SER A 25 -9.99 -0.13 2.73
N GLN A 26 -10.00 -0.20 1.41
CA GLN A 26 -9.19 -1.15 0.68
C GLN A 26 -7.71 -0.82 0.77
N ALA A 27 -7.36 0.42 0.65
CA ALA A 27 -5.98 0.86 0.79
C ALA A 27 -5.43 0.56 2.18
N ALA A 28 -6.24 0.75 3.22
CA ALA A 28 -5.81 0.48 4.58
C ALA A 28 -5.48 -1.00 4.82
N ASN A 29 -6.06 -1.89 4.04
CA ASN A 29 -5.79 -3.31 4.16
C ASN A 29 -4.67 -3.80 3.25
N MET A 30 -4.18 -2.95 2.36
CA MET A 30 -3.07 -3.28 1.49
C MET A 30 -1.81 -3.55 2.31
N SER A 31 -1.13 -4.62 2.04
CA SER A 31 0.15 -4.96 2.66
C SER A 31 1.22 -5.36 1.65
N PHE A 32 0.93 -5.23 0.36
CA PHE A 32 1.84 -5.48 -0.73
C PHE A 32 1.54 -4.56 -1.90
N PHE A 33 2.55 -4.02 -2.54
CA PHE A 33 2.41 -3.31 -3.81
C PHE A 33 3.73 -3.28 -4.59
N VAL A 34 3.63 -3.02 -5.89
CA VAL A 34 4.78 -2.73 -6.73
C VAL A 34 4.82 -1.20 -6.85
N THR A 35 5.97 -0.58 -6.71
CA THR A 35 6.05 0.88 -6.72
C THR A 35 5.66 1.46 -8.08
N SER A 36 4.78 2.46 -8.09
CA SER A 36 4.35 3.10 -9.34
C SER A 36 5.42 3.99 -9.95
N VAL A 37 6.35 4.48 -9.15
CA VAL A 37 7.44 5.36 -9.59
C VAL A 37 8.72 4.99 -8.88
N GLY A 38 9.84 5.22 -9.52
CA GLY A 38 11.15 5.02 -8.92
C GLY A 38 11.65 6.25 -8.18
N SER A 39 12.90 6.20 -7.71
CA SER A 39 13.52 7.30 -6.97
C SER A 39 13.87 8.51 -7.83
N GLY A 40 13.85 8.37 -9.14
CA GLY A 40 14.35 9.39 -10.05
C GLY A 40 15.86 9.36 -10.21
N LYS A 41 16.54 8.45 -9.53
CA LYS A 41 17.99 8.30 -9.58
C LYS A 41 18.40 6.87 -9.97
N GLY A 42 17.62 6.24 -10.79
CA GLY A 42 17.84 4.85 -11.19
C GLY A 42 17.65 3.91 -10.01
N ALA A 43 18.61 3.04 -9.78
CA ALA A 43 18.54 2.06 -8.70
C ALA A 43 19.05 2.64 -7.37
N ASP A 44 19.43 3.90 -7.31
CA ASP A 44 19.94 4.50 -6.10
C ASP A 44 18.77 5.03 -5.25
N PHE A 45 18.44 4.31 -4.20
CA PHE A 45 17.41 4.72 -3.25
C PHE A 45 18.01 5.20 -1.93
N GLY A 46 19.33 5.24 -1.80
CA GLY A 46 19.98 5.61 -0.54
C GLY A 46 20.01 4.46 0.46
N GLY A 47 20.25 3.24 -0.04
CA GLY A 47 20.31 2.03 0.76
C GLY A 47 18.93 1.53 1.17
N LEU A 48 18.89 0.59 2.12
CA LEU A 48 17.63 0.00 2.58
C LEU A 48 16.73 1.04 3.25
N GLU A 49 17.32 1.94 4.02
CA GLU A 49 16.55 2.96 4.70
C GLU A 49 15.88 3.91 3.71
N GLY A 50 16.58 4.31 2.67
CA GLY A 50 16.02 5.18 1.64
C GLY A 50 14.93 4.47 0.84
N ALA A 51 15.12 3.19 0.54
CA ALA A 51 14.11 2.39 -0.14
C ALA A 51 12.86 2.21 0.72
N ASP A 52 13.03 1.98 2.01
CA ASP A 52 11.89 1.86 2.94
C ASP A 52 11.12 3.18 3.03
N LYS A 53 11.82 4.31 3.09
CA LYS A 53 11.18 5.63 3.09
C LYS A 53 10.39 5.88 1.80
N HIS A 54 10.91 5.43 0.68
CA HIS A 54 10.23 5.55 -0.61
C HIS A 54 8.93 4.74 -0.61
N CYS A 55 8.97 3.48 -0.15
CA CYS A 55 7.78 2.66 -0.03
C CYS A 55 6.76 3.26 0.95
N GLN A 56 7.25 3.77 2.10
CA GLN A 56 6.39 4.39 3.09
C GLN A 56 5.70 5.64 2.54
N ALA A 57 6.40 6.46 1.76
CA ALA A 57 5.84 7.67 1.16
C ALA A 57 4.75 7.33 0.14
N LEU A 58 4.97 6.34 -0.73
CA LEU A 58 3.98 5.91 -1.71
C LEU A 58 2.74 5.32 -1.02
N ALA A 59 2.95 4.48 -0.03
CA ALA A 59 1.84 3.89 0.73
C ALA A 59 1.03 4.95 1.47
N THR A 60 1.70 5.95 2.05
CA THR A 60 1.04 7.05 2.74
C THR A 60 0.18 7.86 1.77
N ALA A 61 0.71 8.16 0.59
CA ALA A 61 -0.03 8.88 -0.43
C ALA A 61 -1.25 8.10 -0.93
N ALA A 62 -1.20 6.78 -0.86
CA ALA A 62 -2.30 5.91 -1.27
C ALA A 62 -3.29 5.60 -0.12
N GLY A 63 -3.08 6.13 1.07
CA GLY A 63 -3.97 5.91 2.21
C GLY A 63 -3.61 4.72 3.08
N ALA A 64 -2.45 4.12 2.88
CA ALA A 64 -1.97 2.96 3.64
C ALA A 64 -0.79 3.29 4.56
N GLY A 65 -0.64 4.55 4.94
CA GLY A 65 0.50 5.01 5.73
C GLY A 65 0.50 4.58 7.19
N SER A 66 -0.58 3.99 7.69
CA SER A 66 -0.62 3.53 9.07
C SER A 66 0.22 2.27 9.31
N ARG A 67 0.61 1.58 8.25
CA ARG A 67 1.49 0.44 8.35
C ARG A 67 2.93 0.88 8.19
N THR A 68 3.87 0.12 8.71
CA THR A 68 5.30 0.30 8.45
C THR A 68 5.67 -0.51 7.20
N TRP A 69 6.21 0.17 6.20
CA TRP A 69 6.53 -0.43 4.92
C TRP A 69 8.03 -0.67 4.76
N HIS A 70 8.37 -1.83 4.26
CA HIS A 70 9.74 -2.21 3.98
C HIS A 70 9.90 -2.60 2.52
N ALA A 71 10.95 -2.12 1.90
CA ALA A 71 11.29 -2.55 0.55
C ALA A 71 11.77 -4.01 0.57
N TYR A 72 11.34 -4.79 -0.40
CA TYR A 72 11.78 -6.17 -0.52
C TYR A 72 13.15 -6.19 -1.20
N LEU A 73 14.17 -5.90 -0.44
CA LEU A 73 15.55 -5.81 -0.90
C LEU A 73 16.50 -6.46 0.11
N SER A 74 17.58 -7.02 -0.41
CA SER A 74 18.64 -7.62 0.38
C SER A 74 19.92 -6.82 0.23
N THR A 75 20.83 -6.95 1.18
CA THR A 75 22.19 -6.43 1.08
C THR A 75 23.19 -7.57 1.08
N GLN A 76 24.42 -7.26 0.75
CA GLN A 76 25.52 -8.22 0.74
C GLN A 76 26.62 -7.77 1.69
N GLY A 77 27.57 -8.63 1.96
CA GLY A 77 28.72 -8.34 2.81
C GLY A 77 28.64 -8.98 4.18
N ALA A 78 29.53 -8.56 5.06
CA ALA A 78 29.65 -9.17 6.39
C ALA A 78 28.41 -9.00 7.26
N GLN A 79 27.59 -7.97 6.98
CA GLN A 79 26.37 -7.72 7.72
C GLN A 79 25.18 -7.77 6.76
N ALA A 80 25.17 -8.79 5.92
CA ALA A 80 24.11 -8.96 4.94
C ALA A 80 22.74 -9.13 5.60
N VAL A 81 21.74 -8.51 4.99
CA VAL A 81 20.37 -8.60 5.44
C VAL A 81 19.54 -9.18 4.31
N ASN A 82 18.73 -10.18 4.60
CA ASN A 82 17.88 -10.80 3.60
C ASN A 82 16.52 -10.10 3.57
N ALA A 83 16.02 -9.85 2.38
CA ALA A 83 14.69 -9.26 2.19
C ALA A 83 13.61 -10.03 2.96
N ARG A 84 13.69 -11.36 2.93
CA ARG A 84 12.76 -12.23 3.61
C ARG A 84 12.63 -11.93 5.11
N ASP A 85 13.74 -11.56 5.74
CA ASP A 85 13.77 -11.36 7.18
C ASP A 85 13.28 -9.97 7.60
N ARG A 86 13.04 -9.09 6.60
CA ARG A 86 12.66 -7.71 6.86
C ARG A 86 11.17 -7.46 6.77
N ILE A 87 10.44 -8.35 6.14
CA ILE A 87 9.05 -8.08 5.75
C ILE A 87 8.01 -8.67 6.68
N GLY A 88 8.39 -9.36 7.72
CA GLY A 88 7.46 -9.98 8.65
C GLY A 88 6.86 -11.29 8.11
N ASN A 89 5.72 -11.67 8.64
CA ASN A 89 5.12 -12.97 8.37
C ASN A 89 3.89 -12.94 7.44
N GLY A 90 3.42 -11.81 7.06
CA GLY A 90 2.23 -11.65 6.23
C GLY A 90 0.95 -11.56 7.05
N PRO A 91 -0.21 -11.72 6.45
CA PRO A 91 -0.41 -11.99 5.03
C PRO A 91 -0.15 -10.78 4.15
N TRP A 92 0.05 -11.01 2.86
CA TRP A 92 0.24 -9.95 1.89
C TRP A 92 -0.96 -9.87 0.95
N GLN A 93 -1.53 -8.68 0.86
CA GLN A 93 -2.71 -8.39 0.06
C GLN A 93 -2.45 -7.13 -0.76
N ASN A 94 -2.80 -7.15 -2.03
CA ASN A 94 -2.59 -6.00 -2.91
C ASN A 94 -3.67 -4.92 -2.73
N ALA A 95 -3.53 -3.80 -3.46
CA ALA A 95 -4.45 -2.68 -3.39
C ALA A 95 -5.88 -3.01 -3.83
N LYS A 96 -6.08 -4.12 -4.53
CA LYS A 96 -7.40 -4.58 -4.97
C LYS A 96 -8.02 -5.62 -4.02
N GLY A 97 -7.36 -5.89 -2.92
CA GLY A 97 -7.86 -6.87 -1.96
C GLY A 97 -7.53 -8.32 -2.29
N VAL A 98 -6.66 -8.55 -3.27
CA VAL A 98 -6.28 -9.91 -3.65
C VAL A 98 -5.11 -10.37 -2.79
N VAL A 99 -5.25 -11.52 -2.16
CA VAL A 99 -4.19 -12.09 -1.33
C VAL A 99 -3.09 -12.66 -2.22
N ILE A 100 -1.88 -12.16 -2.03
CA ILE A 100 -0.69 -12.58 -2.76
C ILE A 100 -0.11 -13.83 -2.10
N ALA A 101 -0.02 -13.83 -0.80
CA ALA A 101 0.45 -14.96 0.00
C ALA A 101 -0.07 -14.82 1.44
N LYS A 102 -0.38 -15.92 2.08
CA LYS A 102 -0.90 -15.90 3.45
C LYS A 102 0.20 -15.84 4.50
N ASP A 103 1.38 -16.25 4.15
CA ASP A 103 2.54 -16.24 5.05
C ASP A 103 3.85 -16.18 4.26
N VAL A 104 4.95 -16.00 4.97
CA VAL A 104 6.27 -15.83 4.37
C VAL A 104 6.72 -17.10 3.64
N THR A 105 6.27 -18.26 4.04
CA THR A 105 6.62 -19.53 3.39
C THR A 105 5.94 -19.63 2.03
N GLU A 106 4.66 -19.30 1.98
CA GLU A 106 3.92 -19.28 0.74
C GLU A 106 4.46 -18.22 -0.21
N LEU A 107 4.84 -17.06 0.32
CA LEU A 107 5.41 -15.99 -0.50
C LEU A 107 6.65 -16.45 -1.26
N HIS A 108 7.48 -17.30 -0.65
CA HIS A 108 8.72 -17.79 -1.24
C HIS A 108 8.58 -19.18 -1.90
N ALA A 109 7.38 -19.69 -2.01
CA ALA A 109 7.11 -20.96 -2.67
C ALA A 109 6.07 -20.77 -3.78
N THR A 110 4.83 -21.12 -3.53
CA THR A 110 3.77 -21.02 -4.53
C THR A 110 2.83 -19.89 -4.13
N ASN A 111 3.15 -18.69 -4.56
CA ASN A 111 2.36 -17.51 -4.27
C ASN A 111 1.45 -17.15 -5.46
N ASN A 112 0.60 -16.15 -5.27
CA ASN A 112 -0.33 -15.69 -6.29
C ASN A 112 0.15 -14.41 -6.98
N LEU A 113 1.46 -14.22 -7.10
CA LEU A 113 1.99 -13.04 -7.77
C LEU A 113 2.12 -13.29 -9.27
N ASN A 114 1.44 -12.53 -10.05
CA ASN A 114 1.42 -12.62 -11.51
C ASN A 114 1.10 -11.24 -12.09
N LYS A 115 0.98 -11.13 -13.40
CA LYS A 115 0.76 -9.84 -14.07
C LYS A 115 -0.53 -9.15 -13.68
N GLN A 116 -1.52 -9.88 -13.22
CA GLN A 116 -2.81 -9.32 -12.83
C GLN A 116 -2.82 -8.89 -11.36
N THR A 117 -1.96 -9.49 -10.54
CA THR A 117 -1.95 -9.24 -9.10
C THR A 117 -0.78 -8.37 -8.64
N ALA A 118 0.24 -8.21 -9.48
CA ALA A 118 1.38 -7.32 -9.21
C ALA A 118 0.99 -5.87 -9.52
N VAL A 119 0.09 -5.33 -8.74
CA VAL A 119 -0.41 -3.97 -8.95
C VAL A 119 0.31 -2.96 -8.07
N THR A 120 0.24 -1.71 -8.46
CA THR A 120 0.89 -0.61 -7.73
C THR A 120 0.09 -0.25 -6.47
N GLU A 121 0.63 0.66 -5.68
CA GLU A 121 -0.08 1.21 -4.51
C GLU A 121 -1.39 1.90 -4.90
N LYS A 122 -1.56 2.21 -6.20
CA LYS A 122 -2.78 2.83 -6.71
C LYS A 122 -3.76 1.80 -7.26
N GLY A 123 -3.38 0.53 -7.30
CA GLY A 123 -4.20 -0.54 -7.85
C GLY A 123 -4.14 -0.68 -9.37
N GLU A 124 -3.08 -0.19 -9.99
CA GLU A 124 -2.87 -0.25 -11.44
C GLU A 124 -1.89 -1.36 -11.83
#